data_8c7fe9b254e67656b65a6a1272d85f29
#
_entry.id   8c7fe9b254e67656b65a6a1272d85f29
#
_cell.length_a   1.000
_cell.length_b   1.000
_cell.length_c   1.000
_cell.angle_alpha   90.00
_cell.angle_beta   90.00
_cell.angle_gamma   90.00
#
_symmetry.space_group_name_H-M   'P 1'
#
loop_
_entity.id
_entity.type
_entity.pdbx_description
1 polymer ?
#
loop_
_entity_poly.entity_id
_entity_poly.type
_entity_poly.pdbx_seq_one_letter_code
_entity_poly.pdbx_strand_id
1 'polypeptide(L)'
;MTNLKEQMKNDSNKALKGRDANKRSALSFLVAEIRTAEIKKSHVELTDNEVISLLKKQVEQREKSLFEAERFERTDAIEKNKYEINLIKTYLPTPVSNDDAVAIVEQVVKDLSASSMRDMKNVMAECNLRSPGADKKTISEHAKKLLSSNASN
;
A
#
# COMPACT_ATOMS: atom_id res chain seq x y z
N MET A 1 0.28 17.79 10.27
CA MET A 1 0.87 16.51 9.87
C MET A 1 1.18 16.49 8.39
N THR A 2 2.40 16.12 8.06
CA THR A 2 2.82 15.97 6.67
C THR A 2 2.25 14.67 6.11
N ASN A 3 1.54 14.72 4.98
CA ASN A 3 1.05 13.52 4.33
C ASN A 3 2.18 12.79 3.58
N LEU A 4 1.94 11.55 3.14
CA LEU A 4 2.95 10.74 2.45
C LEU A 4 3.49 11.40 1.20
N LYS A 5 2.62 12.03 0.40
CA LYS A 5 3.03 12.73 -0.82
C LYS A 5 4.02 13.87 -0.50
N GLU A 6 3.73 14.67 0.50
CA GLU A 6 4.62 15.74 0.93
C GLU A 6 5.93 15.23 1.51
N GLN A 7 5.87 14.15 2.29
CA GLN A 7 7.06 13.49 2.82
C GLN A 7 7.97 13.03 1.68
N MET A 8 7.42 12.42 0.65
CA MET A 8 8.17 11.96 -0.52
C MET A 8 8.77 13.12 -1.30
N LYS A 9 8.05 14.23 -1.45
CA LYS A 9 8.56 15.47 -2.07
C LYS A 9 9.74 16.04 -1.28
N ASN A 10 9.60 16.11 0.03
CA ASN A 10 10.65 16.62 0.90
C ASN A 10 11.90 15.74 0.86
N ASP A 11 11.72 14.43 0.86
CA ASP A 11 12.82 13.47 0.75
C ASP A 11 13.51 13.56 -0.61
N SER A 12 12.76 13.79 -1.69
CA SER A 12 13.30 14.03 -3.03
C SER A 12 14.17 15.30 -3.05
N ASN A 13 13.71 16.37 -2.41
CA ASN A 13 14.47 17.61 -2.29
C ASN A 13 15.74 17.43 -1.46
N LYS A 14 15.67 16.66 -0.39
CA LYS A 14 16.85 16.32 0.42
C LYS A 14 17.85 15.50 -0.40
N ALA A 15 17.36 14.55 -1.19
CA ALA A 15 18.21 13.75 -2.07
C ALA A 15 18.90 14.62 -3.13
N LEU A 16 18.20 15.63 -3.66
CA LEU A 16 18.79 16.60 -4.59
C LEU A 16 19.95 17.35 -3.93
N LYS A 17 19.75 17.87 -2.73
CA LYS A 17 20.76 18.60 -1.97
C LYS A 17 21.95 17.71 -1.59
N GLY A 18 21.68 16.45 -1.24
CA GLY A 18 22.69 15.45 -0.90
C GLY A 18 23.36 14.80 -2.12
N ARG A 19 22.99 15.19 -3.33
CA ARG A 19 23.49 14.63 -4.59
C ARG A 19 23.24 13.11 -4.73
N ASP A 20 22.18 12.61 -4.12
CA ASP A 20 21.75 11.23 -4.29
C ASP A 20 20.80 11.14 -5.51
N ALA A 21 21.39 10.98 -6.68
CA ALA A 21 20.66 11.01 -7.95
C ALA A 21 19.67 9.84 -8.07
N ASN A 22 20.02 8.67 -7.59
CA ASN A 22 19.16 7.48 -7.67
C ASN A 22 17.90 7.65 -6.81
N LYS A 23 18.08 8.11 -5.58
CA LYS A 23 16.96 8.35 -4.66
C LYS A 23 16.05 9.46 -5.18
N ARG A 24 16.63 10.55 -5.64
CA ARG A 24 15.88 11.68 -6.23
C ARG A 24 15.05 11.24 -7.43
N SER A 25 15.67 10.50 -8.35
CA SER A 25 15.00 10.02 -9.55
C SER A 25 13.81 9.11 -9.22
N ALA A 26 14.02 8.15 -8.32
CA ALA A 26 12.97 7.22 -7.89
C ALA A 26 11.81 7.95 -7.20
N LEU A 27 12.11 8.86 -6.28
CA LEU A 27 11.07 9.62 -5.56
C LEU A 27 10.32 10.58 -6.50
N SER A 28 11.01 11.24 -7.42
CA SER A 28 10.38 12.12 -8.40
C SER A 28 9.41 11.36 -9.30
N PHE A 29 9.79 10.15 -9.70
CA PHE A 29 8.91 9.28 -10.48
C PHE A 29 7.63 8.94 -9.70
N LEU A 30 7.77 8.55 -8.45
CA LEU A 30 6.61 8.18 -7.61
C LEU A 30 5.69 9.38 -7.36
N VAL A 31 6.24 10.56 -7.11
CA VAL A 31 5.45 11.79 -6.95
C VAL A 31 4.69 12.10 -8.24
N ALA A 32 5.33 11.91 -9.40
CA ALA A 32 4.68 12.11 -10.70
C ALA A 32 3.52 11.12 -10.90
N GLU A 33 3.68 9.87 -10.49
CA GLU A 33 2.61 8.87 -10.55
C GLU A 33 1.43 9.26 -9.65
N ILE A 34 1.71 9.78 -8.46
CA ILE A 34 0.67 10.28 -7.56
C ILE A 34 -0.10 11.43 -8.22
N ARG A 35 0.61 12.39 -8.81
CA ARG A 35 -0.01 13.52 -9.52
C ARG A 35 -0.86 13.06 -10.69
N THR A 36 -0.39 12.08 -11.45
CA THR A 36 -1.15 11.50 -12.56
C THR A 36 -2.45 10.89 -12.06
N ALA A 37 -2.42 10.17 -10.96
CA ALA A 37 -3.62 9.60 -10.34
C ALA A 37 -4.58 10.68 -9.85
N GLU A 38 -4.07 11.77 -9.29
CA GLU A 38 -4.87 12.92 -8.85
C GLU A 38 -5.56 13.62 -10.02
N ILE A 39 -4.85 13.77 -11.15
CA ILE A 39 -5.43 14.34 -12.37
C ILE A 39 -6.59 13.48 -12.86
N LYS A 40 -6.42 12.15 -12.88
CA LYS A 40 -7.48 11.20 -13.24
C LYS A 40 -8.69 11.28 -12.30
N LYS A 41 -8.45 11.65 -11.06
CA LYS A 41 -9.47 11.84 -10.02
C LYS A 41 -10.03 13.28 -10.01
N SER A 42 -9.99 13.97 -11.12
CA SER A 42 -10.47 15.36 -11.27
C SER A 42 -9.73 16.36 -10.37
N HIS A 43 -8.42 16.20 -10.25
CA HIS A 43 -7.51 17.04 -9.45
C HIS A 43 -7.79 17.01 -7.94
N VAL A 44 -8.40 15.93 -7.46
CA VAL A 44 -8.59 15.70 -6.01
C VAL A 44 -7.33 15.03 -5.45
N GLU A 45 -6.80 15.55 -4.36
CA GLU A 45 -5.64 14.96 -3.70
C GLU A 45 -5.93 13.53 -3.25
N LEU A 46 -4.94 12.65 -3.40
CA LEU A 46 -5.02 11.30 -2.89
C LEU A 46 -4.86 11.30 -1.37
N THR A 47 -5.66 10.51 -0.70
CA THR A 47 -5.47 10.23 0.73
C THR A 47 -4.22 9.37 0.91
N ASP A 48 -3.68 9.31 2.12
CA ASP A 48 -2.53 8.45 2.42
C ASP A 48 -2.83 6.98 2.09
N ASN A 49 -4.05 6.50 2.34
CA ASN A 49 -4.44 5.13 1.99
C ASN A 49 -4.42 4.89 0.48
N GLU A 50 -4.85 5.87 -0.31
CA GLU A 50 -4.78 5.80 -1.76
C GLU A 50 -3.33 5.82 -2.26
N VAL A 51 -2.48 6.64 -1.63
CA VAL A 51 -1.03 6.66 -1.92
C VAL A 51 -0.41 5.31 -1.59
N ILE A 52 -0.73 4.72 -0.44
CA ILE A 52 -0.26 3.39 -0.04
C ILE A 52 -0.65 2.34 -1.08
N SER A 53 -1.89 2.36 -1.56
CA SER A 53 -2.36 1.44 -2.60
C SER A 53 -1.58 1.59 -3.90
N LEU A 54 -1.31 2.84 -4.30
CA LEU A 54 -0.48 3.13 -5.47
C LEU A 54 0.94 2.61 -5.30
N LEU A 55 1.56 2.83 -4.15
CA LEU A 55 2.91 2.35 -3.85
C LEU A 55 2.99 0.82 -3.85
N LYS A 56 1.98 0.14 -3.33
CA LYS A 56 1.92 -1.33 -3.37
C LYS A 56 1.91 -1.85 -4.81
N LYS A 57 1.16 -1.21 -5.70
CA LYS A 57 1.15 -1.55 -7.13
C LYS A 57 2.52 -1.31 -7.77
N GLN A 58 3.20 -0.23 -7.39
CA GLN A 58 4.55 0.06 -7.87
C GLN A 58 5.55 -1.01 -7.44
N VAL A 59 5.42 -1.54 -6.23
CA VAL A 59 6.23 -2.67 -5.75
C VAL A 59 5.97 -3.91 -6.61
N GLU A 60 4.70 -4.26 -6.84
CA GLU A 60 4.33 -5.41 -7.67
C GLU A 60 4.90 -5.33 -9.07
N GLN A 61 4.83 -4.17 -9.70
CA GLN A 61 5.38 -3.95 -11.04
C GLN A 61 6.89 -4.15 -11.05
N ARG A 62 7.58 -3.65 -10.03
CA ARG A 62 9.03 -3.79 -9.92
C ARG A 62 9.45 -5.21 -9.57
N GLU A 63 8.66 -5.94 -8.82
CA GLU A 63 8.90 -7.36 -8.55
C GLU A 63 8.81 -8.20 -9.82
N LYS A 64 7.85 -7.90 -10.70
CA LYS A 64 7.73 -8.53 -12.01
C LYS A 64 8.94 -8.21 -12.89
N SER A 65 9.35 -6.94 -12.92
CA SER A 65 10.53 -6.51 -13.67
C SER A 65 11.81 -7.14 -13.12
N LEU A 66 11.89 -7.29 -11.80
CA LEU A 66 13.01 -7.95 -11.14
C LEU A 66 13.09 -9.42 -11.54
N PHE A 67 11.97 -10.13 -11.54
CA PHE A 67 11.91 -11.52 -11.96
C PHE A 67 12.42 -11.69 -13.40
N GLU A 68 11.98 -10.83 -14.32
CA GLU A 68 12.46 -10.84 -15.70
C GLU A 68 13.95 -10.50 -15.81
N ALA A 69 14.41 -9.51 -15.05
CA ALA A 69 15.80 -9.10 -15.04
C ALA A 69 16.70 -10.25 -14.54
N GLU A 70 16.27 -10.97 -13.52
CA GLU A 70 16.97 -12.14 -13.00
C GLU A 70 17.01 -13.28 -14.04
N ARG A 71 15.89 -13.51 -14.71
CA ARG A 71 15.77 -14.53 -15.76
C ARG A 71 16.74 -14.28 -16.92
N PHE A 72 16.96 -13.02 -17.29
CA PHE A 72 17.85 -12.62 -18.39
C PHE A 72 19.22 -12.14 -17.90
N GLU A 73 19.53 -12.35 -16.62
CA GLU A 73 20.82 -12.01 -15.99
C GLU A 73 21.25 -10.54 -16.22
N ARG A 74 20.29 -9.63 -16.20
CA ARG A 74 20.53 -8.17 -16.35
C ARG A 74 20.90 -7.56 -15.01
N THR A 75 22.14 -7.56 -14.65
CA THR A 75 22.66 -7.12 -13.35
C THR A 75 22.23 -5.70 -12.98
N ASP A 76 22.34 -4.74 -13.89
CA ASP A 76 21.97 -3.34 -13.66
C ASP A 76 20.49 -3.20 -13.35
N ALA A 77 19.63 -3.90 -14.09
CA ALA A 77 18.18 -3.88 -13.86
C ALA A 77 17.82 -4.57 -12.54
N ILE A 78 18.52 -5.63 -12.17
CA ILE A 78 18.34 -6.34 -10.90
C ILE A 78 18.60 -5.37 -9.74
N GLU A 79 19.75 -4.71 -9.75
CA GLU A 79 20.14 -3.76 -8.70
C GLU A 79 19.17 -2.59 -8.60
N LYS A 80 18.79 -2.02 -9.73
CA LYS A 80 17.85 -0.91 -9.80
C LYS A 80 16.48 -1.28 -9.21
N ASN A 81 15.92 -2.41 -9.62
CA ASN A 81 14.61 -2.86 -9.13
C ASN A 81 14.65 -3.16 -7.64
N LYS A 82 15.70 -3.82 -7.14
CA LYS A 82 15.87 -4.09 -5.70
C LYS A 82 15.95 -2.79 -4.89
N TYR A 83 16.73 -1.82 -5.38
CA TYR A 83 16.87 -0.52 -4.73
C TYR A 83 15.52 0.20 -4.65
N GLU A 84 14.79 0.29 -5.75
CA GLU A 84 13.50 0.97 -5.81
C GLU A 84 12.44 0.29 -4.93
N ILE A 85 12.40 -1.04 -4.95
CA ILE A 85 11.50 -1.82 -4.09
C ILE A 85 11.77 -1.51 -2.60
N ASN A 86 13.02 -1.55 -2.19
CA ASN A 86 13.40 -1.26 -0.81
C ASN A 86 13.05 0.18 -0.41
N LEU A 87 13.29 1.13 -1.30
CA LEU A 87 12.95 2.53 -1.08
C LEU A 87 11.44 2.72 -0.89
N ILE A 88 10.63 2.14 -1.77
CA ILE A 88 9.16 2.23 -1.67
C ILE A 88 8.67 1.61 -0.36
N LYS A 89 9.22 0.48 0.03
CA LYS A 89 8.85 -0.21 1.28
C LYS A 89 9.08 0.65 2.53
N THR A 90 10.02 1.60 2.49
CA THR A 90 10.22 2.51 3.63
C THR A 90 9.03 3.44 3.86
N TYR A 91 8.21 3.67 2.84
CA TYR A 91 6.99 4.49 2.93
C TYR A 91 5.73 3.67 3.20
N LEU A 92 5.81 2.36 3.09
CA LEU A 92 4.67 1.48 3.35
C LEU A 92 4.55 1.14 4.83
N PRO A 93 3.32 0.92 5.33
CA PRO A 93 3.13 0.44 6.70
C PRO A 93 3.85 -0.89 6.91
N THR A 94 4.24 -1.15 8.15
CA THR A 94 4.83 -2.43 8.53
C THR A 94 3.84 -3.56 8.18
N PRO A 95 4.30 -4.62 7.48
CA PRO A 95 3.43 -5.75 7.16
C PRO A 95 2.86 -6.39 8.45
N VAL A 96 1.60 -6.77 8.37
CA VAL A 96 0.87 -7.41 9.48
C VAL A 96 0.74 -8.90 9.18
N SER A 97 1.01 -9.76 10.16
CA SER A 97 0.88 -11.20 10.01
C SER A 97 -0.58 -11.59 9.74
N ASN A 98 -0.80 -12.75 9.15
CA ASN A 98 -2.16 -13.26 8.92
C ASN A 98 -2.95 -13.43 10.22
N ASP A 99 -2.31 -13.90 11.27
CA ASP A 99 -2.95 -14.07 12.58
C ASP A 99 -3.39 -12.74 13.18
N ASP A 100 -2.54 -11.73 13.09
CA ASP A 100 -2.86 -10.38 13.55
C ASP A 100 -3.96 -9.74 12.69
N ALA A 101 -3.94 -9.95 11.39
CA ALA A 101 -4.99 -9.48 10.49
C ALA A 101 -6.35 -10.09 10.83
N VAL A 102 -6.39 -11.39 11.10
CA VAL A 102 -7.59 -12.10 11.52
C VAL A 102 -8.12 -11.54 12.86
N ALA A 103 -7.24 -11.32 13.83
CA ALA A 103 -7.61 -10.72 15.11
C ALA A 103 -8.22 -9.33 14.96
N ILE A 104 -7.68 -8.52 14.06
CA ILE A 104 -8.21 -7.19 13.77
C ILE A 104 -9.62 -7.28 13.18
N VAL A 105 -9.84 -8.18 12.21
CA VAL A 105 -11.16 -8.36 11.61
C VAL A 105 -12.18 -8.77 12.66
N GLU A 106 -11.84 -9.72 13.51
CA GLU A 106 -12.73 -10.19 14.60
C GLU A 106 -13.09 -9.05 15.54
N GLN A 107 -12.11 -8.23 15.92
CA GLN A 107 -12.34 -7.08 16.81
C GLN A 107 -13.22 -6.02 16.14
N VAL A 108 -12.98 -5.72 14.85
CA VAL A 108 -13.79 -4.74 14.10
C VAL A 108 -15.23 -5.22 13.98
N VAL A 109 -15.46 -6.49 13.70
CA VAL A 109 -16.81 -7.06 13.61
C VAL A 109 -17.55 -6.88 14.94
N LYS A 110 -16.88 -7.09 16.07
CA LYS A 110 -17.44 -6.85 17.40
C LYS A 110 -17.74 -5.37 17.65
N ASP A 111 -16.77 -4.51 17.38
CA ASP A 111 -16.89 -3.08 17.65
C ASP A 111 -17.99 -2.41 16.84
N LEU A 112 -18.19 -2.84 15.60
CA LEU A 112 -19.24 -2.33 14.72
C LEU A 112 -20.57 -3.07 14.88
N SER A 113 -20.61 -4.12 15.68
CA SER A 113 -21.77 -5.03 15.80
C SER A 113 -22.23 -5.54 14.44
N ALA A 114 -21.27 -5.83 13.57
CA ALA A 114 -21.52 -6.29 12.20
C ALA A 114 -22.11 -7.71 12.24
N SER A 115 -23.19 -7.95 11.51
CA SER A 115 -23.91 -9.21 11.55
C SER A 115 -24.19 -9.83 10.18
N SER A 116 -24.02 -9.10 9.11
CA SER A 116 -24.32 -9.58 7.77
C SER A 116 -23.39 -9.00 6.71
N MET A 117 -23.50 -9.50 5.49
CA MET A 117 -22.72 -9.01 4.35
C MET A 117 -23.00 -7.54 4.01
N ARG A 118 -24.10 -6.97 4.49
CA ARG A 118 -24.41 -5.54 4.35
C ARG A 118 -23.37 -4.68 5.07
N ASP A 119 -22.77 -5.22 6.13
CA ASP A 119 -21.75 -4.52 6.93
C ASP A 119 -20.35 -4.63 6.35
N MET A 120 -20.16 -5.42 5.29
CA MET A 120 -18.86 -5.71 4.69
C MET A 120 -18.06 -4.45 4.36
N LYS A 121 -18.70 -3.46 3.75
CA LYS A 121 -18.08 -2.20 3.37
C LYS A 121 -17.51 -1.46 4.60
N ASN A 122 -18.30 -1.36 5.66
CA ASN A 122 -17.89 -0.69 6.90
C ASN A 122 -16.79 -1.45 7.63
N VAL A 123 -16.88 -2.79 7.65
CA VAL A 123 -15.86 -3.64 8.25
C VAL A 123 -14.54 -3.48 7.50
N MET A 124 -14.55 -3.52 6.17
CA MET A 124 -13.34 -3.34 5.36
C MET A 124 -12.71 -1.97 5.55
N ALA A 125 -13.52 -0.91 5.59
CA ALA A 125 -13.05 0.46 5.80
C ALA A 125 -12.36 0.60 7.16
N GLU A 126 -12.97 0.08 8.21
CA GLU A 126 -12.43 0.17 9.57
C GLU A 126 -11.14 -0.66 9.73
N CYS A 127 -11.11 -1.86 9.16
CA CYS A 127 -9.89 -2.69 9.15
C CYS A 127 -8.74 -1.96 8.45
N ASN A 128 -9.02 -1.29 7.34
CA ASN A 128 -8.02 -0.55 6.59
C ASN A 128 -7.49 0.65 7.38
N LEU A 129 -8.35 1.32 8.16
CA LEU A 129 -7.94 2.43 9.03
C LEU A 129 -7.07 1.94 10.19
N ARG A 130 -7.44 0.86 10.85
CA ARG A 130 -6.71 0.30 12.00
C ARG A 130 -5.40 -0.37 11.62
N SER A 131 -5.36 -1.00 10.45
CA SER A 131 -4.21 -1.78 10.02
C SER A 131 -3.95 -1.65 8.51
N PRO A 132 -3.38 -0.52 8.07
CA PRO A 132 -3.06 -0.32 6.66
C PRO A 132 -2.05 -1.33 6.11
N GLY A 133 -1.22 -1.94 6.99
CA GLY A 133 -0.23 -2.94 6.61
C GLY A 133 -0.78 -4.35 6.43
N ALA A 134 -2.04 -4.58 6.75
CA ALA A 134 -2.65 -5.89 6.60
C ALA A 134 -3.03 -6.16 5.15
N ASP A 135 -2.91 -7.43 4.72
CA ASP A 135 -3.28 -7.85 3.38
C ASP A 135 -4.81 -7.79 3.21
N LYS A 136 -5.25 -7.02 2.22
CA LYS A 136 -6.68 -6.82 1.93
C LYS A 136 -7.40 -8.12 1.60
N LYS A 137 -6.73 -9.04 0.93
CA LYS A 137 -7.30 -10.34 0.57
C LYS A 137 -7.57 -11.17 1.82
N THR A 138 -6.62 -11.23 2.74
CA THR A 138 -6.78 -11.94 4.02
C THR A 138 -7.92 -11.36 4.84
N ILE A 139 -7.98 -10.04 4.94
CA ILE A 139 -9.05 -9.33 5.65
C ILE A 139 -10.41 -9.61 5.01
N SER A 140 -10.50 -9.49 3.69
CA SER A 140 -11.73 -9.71 2.94
C SER A 140 -12.26 -11.14 3.09
N GLU A 141 -11.39 -12.12 2.94
CA GLU A 141 -11.76 -13.55 3.07
C GLU A 141 -12.27 -13.86 4.47
N HIS A 142 -11.58 -13.38 5.49
CA HIS A 142 -11.98 -13.65 6.88
C HIS A 142 -13.27 -12.90 7.26
N ALA A 143 -13.40 -11.63 6.88
CA ALA A 143 -14.61 -10.85 7.11
C ALA A 143 -15.84 -11.49 6.44
N LYS A 144 -15.68 -11.93 5.19
CA LYS A 144 -16.71 -12.65 4.44
C LYS A 144 -17.17 -13.91 5.16
N LYS A 145 -16.21 -14.67 5.68
CA LYS A 145 -16.45 -15.90 6.42
C LYS A 145 -17.24 -15.64 7.71
N LEU A 146 -16.86 -14.62 8.48
CA LEU A 146 -17.54 -14.25 9.72
C LEU A 146 -18.96 -13.73 9.46
N LEU A 147 -19.12 -12.84 8.49
CA LEU A 147 -20.41 -12.22 8.19
C LEU A 147 -21.40 -13.19 7.53
N SER A 148 -20.91 -14.11 6.71
CA SER A 148 -21.73 -15.19 6.12
C SER A 148 -22.17 -16.20 7.17
N SER A 149 -21.30 -16.54 8.10
CA SER A 149 -21.57 -17.44 9.21
C SER A 149 -22.64 -16.88 10.15
N ASN A 150 -22.56 -15.60 10.46
CA ASN A 150 -23.53 -14.91 11.32
C ASN A 150 -24.93 -14.81 10.67
N ALA A 151 -24.99 -14.72 9.35
CA ALA A 151 -26.25 -14.64 8.62
C ALA A 151 -27.02 -15.97 8.59
N SER A 152 -26.38 -17.10 8.92
CA SER A 152 -26.98 -18.44 8.92
C SER A 152 -27.68 -18.78 10.25
N ASN A 153 -27.59 -17.91 11.23
CA ASN A 153 -28.25 -18.02 12.51
C ASN A 153 -29.39 -17.01 12.61
#